data_4480565706891e8e7bb71863f38328f2
#
_entry.id   4480565706891e8e7bb71863f38328f2
#
_cell.length_a   1.000
_cell.length_b   1.000
_cell.length_c   1.000
_cell.angle_alpha   90.00
_cell.angle_beta   90.00
_cell.angle_gamma   90.00
#
_symmetry.space_group_name_H-M   'P 1'
#
loop_
_entity.id
_entity.type
_entity.pdbx_description
1 polymer ?
#
loop_
_entity_poly.entity_id
_entity_poly.type
_entity_poly.pdbx_seq_one_letter_code
_entity_poly.pdbx_strand_id
1 'polypeptide(L)'
;MKHWISIGILALSTSAVHAVASDCAAAPDGIDVLSFFASAGAAGSDEPVLGMVGFYGQPQPPQWLILTSVLSKPGVLRESVVSGGEVVAERQVRSLPGQDLPDIPISKNELKFSSRAAFKVGEAELKRRKVSFDSVHFHFRLRCRDAQSEPVWMLSLINRAQISVGAVYISARSGKILRTTWPEPEKFSSVSGSAPVSNQR
;
A
#
# COMPACT_ATOMS: atom_id res chain seq x y z
N MET A 1 48.68 -22.79 -59.44
CA MET A 1 47.28 -22.72 -58.93
C MET A 1 47.34 -22.00 -57.61
N LYS A 2 46.91 -20.73 -57.57
CA LYS A 2 46.94 -19.91 -56.36
C LYS A 2 45.49 -19.70 -55.90
N HIS A 3 45.10 -20.30 -54.76
CA HIS A 3 43.81 -20.09 -54.15
C HIS A 3 43.86 -18.83 -53.27
N TRP A 4 43.02 -17.85 -53.56
CA TRP A 4 42.77 -16.70 -52.74
C TRP A 4 41.62 -17.02 -51.78
N ILE A 5 41.88 -16.90 -50.50
CA ILE A 5 40.86 -17.02 -49.43
C ILE A 5 40.40 -15.60 -49.12
N SER A 6 39.16 -15.30 -49.46
CA SER A 6 38.50 -14.03 -49.04
C SER A 6 38.02 -14.14 -47.61
N ILE A 7 38.56 -13.34 -46.72
CA ILE A 7 38.12 -13.20 -45.35
C ILE A 7 36.99 -12.17 -45.35
N GLY A 8 35.75 -12.63 -45.15
CA GLY A 8 34.59 -11.76 -44.93
C GLY A 8 34.61 -11.15 -43.52
N ILE A 9 34.69 -9.83 -43.45
CA ILE A 9 34.58 -9.07 -42.19
C ILE A 9 33.12 -8.98 -41.86
N LEU A 10 32.70 -9.68 -40.79
CA LEU A 10 31.38 -9.59 -40.22
C LEU A 10 31.29 -8.31 -39.38
N ALA A 11 30.59 -7.29 -39.88
CA ALA A 11 30.33 -6.07 -39.13
C ALA A 11 29.24 -6.38 -38.04
N LEU A 12 29.67 -6.42 -36.77
CA LEU A 12 28.78 -6.45 -35.62
C LEU A 12 28.13 -5.06 -35.46
N SER A 13 26.88 -4.95 -35.85
CA SER A 13 26.07 -3.79 -35.53
C SER A 13 25.72 -3.81 -34.03
N THR A 14 26.39 -2.98 -33.24
CA THR A 14 26.00 -2.70 -31.85
C THR A 14 24.70 -1.88 -31.84
N SER A 15 23.58 -2.55 -31.68
CA SER A 15 22.33 -1.89 -31.38
C SER A 15 22.44 -1.22 -29.99
N ALA A 16 22.56 0.10 -29.97
CA ALA A 16 22.45 0.88 -28.75
C ALA A 16 21.06 0.71 -28.19
N VAL A 17 20.95 -0.06 -27.12
CA VAL A 17 19.73 -0.10 -26.30
C VAL A 17 19.62 1.25 -25.65
N HIS A 18 18.79 2.13 -26.20
CA HIS A 18 18.36 3.35 -25.51
C HIS A 18 17.54 2.90 -24.32
N ALA A 19 18.14 2.91 -23.13
CA ALA A 19 17.42 2.89 -21.89
C ALA A 19 16.57 4.18 -21.86
N VAL A 20 15.31 4.06 -22.21
CA VAL A 20 14.31 5.09 -21.94
C VAL A 20 14.30 5.21 -20.42
N ALA A 21 14.90 6.25 -19.89
CA ALA A 21 14.70 6.66 -18.51
C ALA A 21 13.21 6.92 -18.39
N SER A 22 12.46 5.93 -17.88
CA SER A 22 11.07 6.15 -17.47
C SER A 22 11.13 7.22 -16.42
N ASP A 23 10.67 8.41 -16.77
CA ASP A 23 10.36 9.47 -15.83
C ASP A 23 9.49 8.80 -14.76
N CYS A 24 10.03 8.59 -13.56
CA CYS A 24 9.29 8.02 -12.45
C CYS A 24 8.22 9.02 -12.07
N ALA A 25 7.12 9.01 -12.80
CA ALA A 25 5.94 9.76 -12.41
C ALA A 25 5.64 9.38 -10.95
N ALA A 26 5.58 10.38 -10.09
CA ALA A 26 5.34 10.17 -8.67
C ALA A 26 4.08 9.32 -8.51
N ALA A 27 4.16 8.23 -7.74
CA ALA A 27 3.04 7.33 -7.53
C ALA A 27 1.76 8.12 -7.14
N PRO A 28 0.62 7.81 -7.75
CA PRO A 28 -0.60 8.63 -7.62
C PRO A 28 -1.12 8.64 -6.19
N ASP A 29 -1.72 9.76 -5.81
CA ASP A 29 -2.43 9.89 -4.54
C ASP A 29 -3.69 9.01 -4.51
N GLY A 30 -4.05 8.48 -3.35
CA GLY A 30 -5.23 7.60 -3.24
C GLY A 30 -6.54 8.25 -3.67
N ILE A 31 -6.73 9.57 -3.46
CA ILE A 31 -7.94 10.27 -3.93
C ILE A 31 -7.94 10.38 -5.45
N ASP A 32 -6.77 10.65 -6.06
CA ASP A 32 -6.64 10.70 -7.52
C ASP A 32 -6.96 9.33 -8.13
N VAL A 33 -6.49 8.25 -7.50
CA VAL A 33 -6.80 6.87 -7.91
C VAL A 33 -8.29 6.56 -7.83
N LEU A 34 -8.98 6.98 -6.75
CA LEU A 34 -10.43 6.82 -6.65
C LEU A 34 -11.19 7.64 -7.71
N SER A 35 -10.70 8.83 -8.03
CA SER A 35 -11.28 9.68 -9.04
C SER A 35 -11.10 9.07 -10.43
N PHE A 36 -9.92 8.57 -10.73
CA PHE A 36 -9.63 7.82 -11.94
C PHE A 36 -10.54 6.59 -12.06
N PHE A 37 -10.58 5.73 -11.04
CA PHE A 37 -11.41 4.52 -11.03
C PHE A 37 -12.88 4.82 -11.34
N ALA A 38 -13.42 5.88 -10.76
CA ALA A 38 -14.80 6.29 -11.00
C ALA A 38 -15.04 6.79 -12.44
N SER A 39 -14.02 7.34 -13.12
CA SER A 39 -14.13 7.87 -14.49
C SER A 39 -13.74 6.88 -15.58
N ALA A 40 -13.03 5.81 -15.22
CA ALA A 40 -12.47 4.87 -16.18
C ALA A 40 -13.51 3.97 -16.86
N GLY A 41 -14.77 3.98 -16.42
CA GLY A 41 -15.80 3.07 -16.94
C GLY A 41 -15.47 1.58 -16.68
N ALA A 42 -14.54 1.31 -15.75
CA ALA A 42 -14.20 -0.04 -15.35
C ALA A 42 -15.40 -0.75 -14.72
N ALA A 43 -15.40 -2.07 -14.75
CA ALA A 43 -16.44 -2.83 -14.06
C ALA A 43 -16.44 -2.46 -12.57
N GLY A 44 -17.60 -2.07 -12.04
CA GLY A 44 -17.75 -1.63 -10.66
C GLY A 44 -17.45 -0.16 -10.38
N SER A 45 -17.14 0.67 -11.39
CA SER A 45 -16.94 2.12 -11.20
C SER A 45 -18.19 2.84 -10.65
N ASP A 46 -19.38 2.30 -10.92
CA ASP A 46 -20.66 2.80 -10.44
C ASP A 46 -21.08 2.16 -9.10
N GLU A 47 -20.34 1.16 -8.65
CA GLU A 47 -20.62 0.47 -7.39
C GLU A 47 -20.11 1.31 -6.20
N PRO A 48 -20.78 1.22 -5.02
CA PRO A 48 -20.31 1.92 -3.83
C PRO A 48 -18.90 1.46 -3.41
N VAL A 49 -17.97 2.40 -3.28
CA VAL A 49 -16.63 2.13 -2.75
C VAL A 49 -16.73 1.94 -1.24
N LEU A 50 -16.28 0.80 -0.75
CA LEU A 50 -16.26 0.46 0.67
C LEU A 50 -14.90 0.73 1.32
N GLY A 51 -13.84 0.64 0.54
CA GLY A 51 -12.50 0.87 1.03
C GLY A 51 -11.44 0.82 -0.06
N MET A 52 -10.24 1.20 0.32
CA MET A 52 -9.07 0.99 -0.51
C MET A 52 -7.85 0.62 0.33
N VAL A 53 -6.94 -0.12 -0.25
CA VAL A 53 -5.70 -0.55 0.38
C VAL A 53 -4.54 -0.33 -0.57
N GLY A 54 -3.47 0.28 -0.06
CA GLY A 54 -2.22 0.43 -0.78
C GLY A 54 -1.07 -0.18 0.00
N PHE A 55 -0.22 -0.93 -0.67
CA PHE A 55 0.93 -1.59 -0.06
C PHE A 55 2.24 -0.95 -0.53
N TYR A 56 3.28 -1.07 0.29
CA TYR A 56 4.64 -0.66 -0.02
C TYR A 56 4.80 0.84 -0.37
N GLY A 57 4.02 1.71 0.30
CA GLY A 57 4.09 3.16 0.08
C GLY A 57 5.43 3.78 0.51
N GLN A 58 6.10 4.48 -0.42
CA GLN A 58 7.33 5.25 -0.20
C GLN A 58 7.38 6.47 -1.14
N PRO A 59 6.73 7.55 -0.86
CA PRO A 59 5.70 7.84 0.14
C PRO A 59 4.29 7.38 -0.24
N GLN A 60 4.06 6.95 -1.49
CA GLN A 60 2.77 6.48 -1.96
C GLN A 60 2.88 5.05 -2.50
N PRO A 61 1.83 4.24 -2.34
CA PRO A 61 1.78 2.91 -2.92
C PRO A 61 1.88 2.94 -4.44
N PRO A 62 2.63 2.02 -5.06
CA PRO A 62 2.66 1.89 -6.52
C PRO A 62 1.36 1.32 -7.09
N GLN A 63 0.59 0.63 -6.24
CA GLN A 63 -0.69 0.01 -6.59
C GLN A 63 -1.70 0.20 -5.48
N TRP A 64 -2.97 0.31 -5.88
CA TRP A 64 -4.10 0.43 -4.98
C TRP A 64 -5.14 -0.63 -5.26
N LEU A 65 -5.55 -1.37 -4.24
CA LEU A 65 -6.69 -2.25 -4.26
C LEU A 65 -7.93 -1.47 -3.83
N ILE A 66 -8.93 -1.37 -4.69
CA ILE A 66 -10.22 -0.75 -4.41
C ILE A 66 -11.24 -1.84 -4.17
N LEU A 67 -12.03 -1.69 -3.10
CA LEU A 67 -13.12 -2.60 -2.76
C LEU A 67 -14.45 -1.89 -3.01
N THR A 68 -15.30 -2.52 -3.83
CA THR A 68 -16.67 -2.07 -4.07
C THR A 68 -17.67 -3.16 -3.72
N SER A 69 -18.93 -2.79 -3.45
CA SER A 69 -20.01 -3.75 -3.25
C SER A 69 -20.67 -4.06 -4.59
N VAL A 70 -20.83 -5.32 -4.93
CA VAL A 70 -21.53 -5.73 -6.15
C VAL A 70 -23.05 -5.63 -5.92
N LEU A 71 -23.67 -4.55 -6.43
CA LEU A 71 -25.10 -4.24 -6.17
C LEU A 71 -26.05 -5.37 -6.56
N SER A 72 -25.73 -6.11 -7.65
CA SER A 72 -26.54 -7.23 -8.12
C SER A 72 -26.38 -8.53 -7.32
N LYS A 73 -25.40 -8.59 -6.40
CA LYS A 73 -25.04 -9.81 -5.66
C LYS A 73 -24.73 -9.47 -4.18
N PRO A 74 -25.74 -9.44 -3.30
CA PRO A 74 -25.52 -9.17 -1.90
C PRO A 74 -24.47 -10.09 -1.27
N GLY A 75 -23.57 -9.52 -0.47
CA GLY A 75 -22.45 -10.24 0.16
C GLY A 75 -21.29 -10.59 -0.79
N VAL A 76 -21.31 -10.07 -2.02
CA VAL A 76 -20.17 -10.16 -2.94
C VAL A 76 -19.50 -8.81 -3.04
N LEU A 77 -18.19 -8.80 -2.90
CA LEU A 77 -17.33 -7.64 -3.12
C LEU A 77 -16.58 -7.80 -4.45
N ARG A 78 -16.26 -6.67 -5.06
CA ARG A 78 -15.30 -6.60 -6.15
C ARG A 78 -14.02 -5.99 -5.63
N GLU A 79 -12.91 -6.61 -5.95
CA GLU A 79 -11.56 -6.10 -5.76
C GLU A 79 -11.00 -5.69 -7.12
N SER A 80 -10.64 -4.42 -7.27
CA SER A 80 -10.03 -3.87 -8.48
C SER A 80 -8.67 -3.30 -8.12
N VAL A 81 -7.62 -3.76 -8.80
CA VAL A 81 -6.26 -3.25 -8.62
C VAL A 81 -5.98 -2.17 -9.65
N VAL A 82 -5.63 -0.99 -9.18
CA VAL A 82 -5.25 0.16 -10.01
C VAL A 82 -3.75 0.40 -9.90
N SER A 83 -3.07 0.47 -11.03
CA SER A 83 -1.64 0.74 -11.14
C SER A 83 -1.36 1.54 -12.41
N GLY A 84 -0.48 2.55 -12.34
CA GLY A 84 -0.10 3.33 -13.52
C GLY A 84 -1.24 4.05 -14.23
N GLY A 85 -2.37 4.31 -13.56
CA GLY A 85 -3.56 4.90 -14.19
C GLY A 85 -4.41 3.90 -14.97
N GLU A 86 -4.31 2.62 -14.68
CA GLU A 86 -5.09 1.55 -15.32
C GLU A 86 -5.61 0.57 -14.27
N VAL A 87 -6.75 -0.06 -14.56
CA VAL A 87 -7.24 -1.21 -13.79
C VAL A 87 -6.55 -2.46 -14.34
N VAL A 88 -5.58 -2.97 -13.60
CA VAL A 88 -4.72 -4.07 -14.05
C VAL A 88 -5.22 -5.46 -13.66
N ALA A 89 -6.11 -5.54 -12.67
CA ALA A 89 -6.72 -6.80 -12.26
C ALA A 89 -8.06 -6.56 -11.57
N GLU A 90 -8.97 -7.51 -11.71
CA GLU A 90 -10.25 -7.53 -11.02
C GLU A 90 -10.63 -8.94 -10.61
N ARG A 91 -11.31 -9.06 -9.46
CA ARG A 91 -11.96 -10.32 -9.05
C ARG A 91 -13.17 -10.04 -8.17
N GLN A 92 -14.10 -10.99 -8.14
CA GLN A 92 -15.19 -10.99 -7.16
C GLN A 92 -14.86 -11.95 -6.02
N VAL A 93 -15.10 -11.51 -4.80
CA VAL A 93 -14.91 -12.31 -3.60
C VAL A 93 -16.19 -12.30 -2.77
N ARG A 94 -16.52 -13.43 -2.16
CA ARG A 94 -17.66 -13.49 -1.24
C ARG A 94 -17.20 -13.07 0.15
N SER A 95 -17.91 -12.15 0.76
CA SER A 95 -17.72 -11.84 2.19
C SER A 95 -18.17 -13.02 3.03
N LEU A 96 -17.28 -13.51 3.88
CA LEU A 96 -17.60 -14.59 4.83
C LEU A 96 -17.87 -14.00 6.22
N PRO A 97 -18.76 -14.60 7.02
CA PRO A 97 -19.00 -14.17 8.39
C PRO A 97 -17.69 -14.11 9.19
N GLY A 98 -17.51 -13.05 9.98
CA GLY A 98 -16.31 -12.86 10.82
C GLY A 98 -15.09 -12.27 10.13
N GLN A 99 -15.16 -11.98 8.84
CA GLN A 99 -14.10 -11.22 8.16
C GLN A 99 -14.23 -9.71 8.49
N ASP A 100 -13.10 -9.06 8.78
CA ASP A 100 -13.04 -7.61 8.97
C ASP A 100 -12.94 -6.89 7.61
N LEU A 101 -13.96 -7.07 6.77
CA LEU A 101 -14.11 -6.38 5.50
C LEU A 101 -14.93 -5.11 5.69
N PRO A 102 -14.62 -4.02 4.98
CA PRO A 102 -15.43 -2.82 5.02
C PRO A 102 -16.81 -3.10 4.36
N ASP A 103 -17.87 -2.64 4.98
CA ASP A 103 -19.25 -2.80 4.53
C ASP A 103 -20.00 -1.47 4.39
N ILE A 104 -19.37 -0.37 4.79
CA ILE A 104 -19.95 0.97 4.78
C ILE A 104 -19.39 1.77 3.61
N PRO A 105 -20.24 2.28 2.72
CA PRO A 105 -19.81 3.11 1.60
C PRO A 105 -19.08 4.37 2.04
N ILE A 106 -18.00 4.69 1.33
CA ILE A 106 -17.24 5.91 1.50
C ILE A 106 -17.85 6.99 0.60
N SER A 107 -18.30 8.09 1.21
CA SER A 107 -18.72 9.27 0.46
C SER A 107 -17.48 10.04 -0.05
N LYS A 108 -17.37 10.22 -1.37
CA LYS A 108 -16.27 11.00 -1.98
C LYS A 108 -16.23 12.44 -1.45
N ASN A 109 -17.36 13.01 -1.11
CA ASN A 109 -17.46 14.38 -0.57
C ASN A 109 -16.82 14.52 0.81
N GLU A 110 -16.59 13.41 1.49
CA GLU A 110 -15.95 13.37 2.80
C GLU A 110 -14.43 13.22 2.72
N LEU A 111 -13.89 12.86 1.55
CA LEU A 111 -12.46 12.68 1.32
C LEU A 111 -11.81 14.02 0.98
N LYS A 112 -11.49 14.82 1.99
CA LYS A 112 -10.82 16.12 1.85
C LYS A 112 -9.34 16.06 2.16
N PHE A 113 -8.89 14.97 2.78
CA PHE A 113 -7.52 14.79 3.19
C PHE A 113 -6.92 13.57 2.47
N SER A 114 -5.95 13.84 1.62
CA SER A 114 -5.40 12.84 0.71
C SER A 114 -4.44 11.85 1.39
N SER A 115 -4.15 10.74 0.73
CA SER A 115 -3.18 9.77 1.23
C SER A 115 -1.78 10.35 1.36
N ARG A 116 -1.40 11.27 0.45
CA ARG A 116 -0.11 11.97 0.51
C ARG A 116 -0.04 12.92 1.71
N ALA A 117 -1.13 13.61 2.02
CA ALA A 117 -1.22 14.44 3.20
C ALA A 117 -1.24 13.59 4.48
N ALA A 118 -1.95 12.46 4.48
CA ALA A 118 -1.96 11.50 5.58
C ALA A 118 -0.55 10.93 5.85
N PHE A 119 0.20 10.62 4.80
CA PHE A 119 1.61 10.20 4.94
C PHE A 119 2.44 11.24 5.70
N LYS A 120 2.35 12.52 5.33
CA LYS A 120 3.10 13.60 6.00
C LYS A 120 2.76 13.72 7.49
N VAL A 121 1.48 13.55 7.83
CA VAL A 121 1.02 13.53 9.24
C VAL A 121 1.60 12.32 9.97
N GLY A 122 1.56 11.14 9.36
CA GLY A 122 2.15 9.93 9.92
C GLY A 122 3.66 10.07 10.13
N GLU A 123 4.38 10.60 9.16
CA GLU A 123 5.82 10.86 9.25
C GLU A 123 6.17 11.87 10.36
N ALA A 124 5.39 12.93 10.50
CA ALA A 124 5.57 13.90 11.57
C ALA A 124 5.35 13.28 12.96
N GLU A 125 4.34 12.41 13.08
CA GLU A 125 4.07 11.70 14.34
C GLU A 125 5.21 10.76 14.73
N LEU A 126 5.82 10.08 13.75
CA LEU A 126 7.01 9.26 13.96
C LEU A 126 8.19 10.06 14.49
N LYS A 127 8.48 11.18 13.83
CA LYS A 127 9.56 12.09 14.22
C LYS A 127 9.32 12.62 15.65
N ARG A 128 8.08 12.99 15.95
CA ARG A 128 7.69 13.48 17.29
C ARG A 128 7.93 12.43 18.38
N ARG A 129 7.67 11.15 18.08
CA ARG A 129 7.87 10.04 19.01
C ARG A 129 9.31 9.55 19.10
N LYS A 130 10.19 10.07 18.25
CA LYS A 130 11.58 9.60 18.14
C LYS A 130 11.65 8.09 17.89
N VAL A 131 10.68 7.54 17.20
CA VAL A 131 10.69 6.12 16.83
C VAL A 131 11.73 5.97 15.74
N SER A 132 12.89 5.46 16.12
CA SER A 132 13.87 4.98 15.17
C SER A 132 13.45 3.58 14.76
N PHE A 133 13.01 3.41 13.53
CA PHE A 133 12.72 2.11 12.99
C PHE A 133 13.27 2.02 11.57
N ASP A 134 13.78 0.86 11.27
CA ASP A 134 14.14 0.51 9.89
C ASP A 134 12.86 0.31 9.07
N SER A 135 11.99 1.31 9.08
CA SER A 135 10.80 1.24 8.26
C SER A 135 11.19 1.32 6.82
N VAL A 136 10.64 0.41 6.07
CA VAL A 136 10.86 0.36 4.65
C VAL A 136 9.68 0.93 3.90
N HIS A 137 8.47 0.79 4.45
CA HIS A 137 7.27 1.24 3.77
C HIS A 137 6.08 1.36 4.72
N PHE A 138 5.03 2.00 4.20
CA PHE A 138 3.73 2.10 4.84
C PHE A 138 2.69 1.29 4.09
N HIS A 139 1.80 0.65 4.84
CA HIS A 139 0.54 0.19 4.27
C HIS A 139 -0.54 1.22 4.57
N PHE A 140 -1.29 1.58 3.54
CA PHE A 140 -2.40 2.50 3.63
C PHE A 140 -3.71 1.72 3.58
N ARG A 141 -4.65 2.09 4.43
CA ARG A 141 -6.02 1.59 4.36
C ARG A 141 -6.98 2.75 4.57
N LEU A 142 -7.95 2.90 3.69
CA LEU A 142 -9.05 3.85 3.82
C LEU A 142 -10.34 3.07 3.98
N ARG A 143 -11.10 3.36 5.04
CA ARG A 143 -12.44 2.79 5.28
C ARG A 143 -13.22 3.63 6.29
N CYS A 144 -14.55 3.51 6.27
CA CYS A 144 -15.39 3.89 7.41
C CYS A 144 -15.42 2.74 8.43
N ARG A 145 -15.57 3.09 9.70
CA ARG A 145 -15.69 2.10 10.78
C ARG A 145 -17.14 1.70 11.05
N ASP A 146 -18.03 2.67 11.03
CA ASP A 146 -19.46 2.52 11.21
C ASP A 146 -20.20 3.61 10.43
N ALA A 147 -21.54 3.54 10.33
CA ALA A 147 -22.34 4.43 9.50
C ALA A 147 -22.31 5.91 9.97
N GLN A 148 -21.92 6.16 11.21
CA GLN A 148 -21.77 7.51 11.78
C GLN A 148 -20.33 8.00 11.74
N SER A 149 -19.38 7.12 11.47
CA SER A 149 -17.96 7.47 11.45
C SER A 149 -17.55 8.05 10.11
N GLU A 150 -16.64 9.01 10.21
CA GLU A 150 -15.96 9.55 9.03
C GLU A 150 -14.98 8.53 8.42
N PRO A 151 -14.63 8.67 7.14
CA PRO A 151 -13.57 7.89 6.53
C PRO A 151 -12.24 8.12 7.23
N VAL A 152 -11.49 7.05 7.46
CA VAL A 152 -10.23 7.08 8.19
C VAL A 152 -9.10 6.47 7.36
N TRP A 153 -8.03 7.22 7.21
CA TRP A 153 -6.75 6.68 6.77
C TRP A 153 -6.07 5.96 7.94
N MET A 154 -5.83 4.68 7.80
CA MET A 154 -4.96 3.93 8.69
C MET A 154 -3.62 3.69 7.98
N LEU A 155 -2.56 4.27 8.52
CA LEU A 155 -1.20 4.05 8.06
C LEU A 155 -0.51 3.08 9.00
N SER A 156 -0.25 1.88 8.54
CA SER A 156 0.55 0.89 9.26
C SER A 156 2.01 1.01 8.82
N LEU A 157 2.90 1.10 9.80
CA LEU A 157 4.33 1.18 9.58
C LEU A 157 4.91 -0.23 9.56
N ILE A 158 5.58 -0.57 8.49
CA ILE A 158 6.11 -1.92 8.27
C ILE A 158 7.63 -1.86 8.26
N ASN A 159 8.28 -2.68 9.07
CA ASN A 159 9.72 -2.80 9.11
C ASN A 159 10.25 -3.77 8.03
N ARG A 160 11.58 -3.92 7.95
CA ARG A 160 12.23 -4.85 7.00
C ARG A 160 11.83 -6.31 7.20
N ALA A 161 11.45 -6.70 8.41
CA ALA A 161 10.96 -8.04 8.72
C ALA A 161 9.48 -8.25 8.38
N GLN A 162 8.83 -7.28 7.69
CA GLN A 162 7.40 -7.28 7.33
C GLN A 162 6.47 -7.29 8.56
N ILE A 163 6.95 -6.78 9.68
CA ILE A 163 6.18 -6.67 10.93
C ILE A 163 5.67 -5.24 11.07
N SER A 164 4.40 -5.07 11.45
CA SER A 164 3.85 -3.76 11.78
C SER A 164 4.43 -3.28 13.11
N VAL A 165 5.14 -2.15 13.07
CA VAL A 165 5.74 -1.51 14.24
C VAL A 165 4.90 -0.37 14.80
N GLY A 166 3.72 -0.15 14.23
CA GLY A 166 2.77 0.84 14.70
C GLY A 166 1.76 1.20 13.63
N ALA A 167 0.71 1.92 14.05
CA ALA A 167 -0.26 2.48 13.13
C ALA A 167 -0.74 3.86 13.60
N VAL A 168 -1.00 4.74 12.62
CA VAL A 168 -1.59 6.06 12.82
C VAL A 168 -2.92 6.12 12.10
N TYR A 169 -3.97 6.50 12.83
CA TYR A 169 -5.33 6.66 12.31
C TYR A 169 -5.64 8.14 12.15
N ILE A 170 -5.94 8.55 10.93
CA ILE A 170 -6.06 9.96 10.53
C ILE A 170 -7.42 10.16 9.86
N SER A 171 -8.17 11.16 10.30
CA SER A 171 -9.41 11.54 9.65
C SER A 171 -9.18 11.90 8.18
N ALA A 172 -9.85 11.22 7.26
CA ALA A 172 -9.79 11.56 5.85
C ALA A 172 -10.59 12.82 5.50
N ARG A 173 -11.37 13.35 6.46
CA ARG A 173 -12.10 14.62 6.35
C ARG A 173 -11.27 15.81 6.79
N SER A 174 -10.56 15.70 7.91
CA SER A 174 -9.90 16.84 8.57
C SER A 174 -8.38 16.74 8.68
N GLY A 175 -7.80 15.56 8.47
CA GLY A 175 -6.37 15.31 8.70
C GLY A 175 -5.98 15.17 10.17
N LYS A 176 -6.95 15.22 11.09
CA LYS A 176 -6.68 15.07 12.52
C LYS A 176 -6.29 13.63 12.86
N ILE A 177 -5.24 13.46 13.69
CA ILE A 177 -4.93 12.14 14.26
C ILE A 177 -6.03 11.77 15.24
N LEU A 178 -6.71 10.65 14.97
CA LEU A 178 -7.79 10.12 15.81
C LEU A 178 -7.25 9.15 16.86
N ARG A 179 -6.27 8.34 16.46
CA ARG A 179 -5.65 7.35 17.33
C ARG A 179 -4.27 6.97 16.79
N THR A 180 -3.41 6.52 17.69
CA THR A 180 -2.17 5.83 17.34
C THR A 180 -2.09 4.52 18.11
N THR A 181 -1.50 3.50 17.51
CA THR A 181 -1.18 2.23 18.18
C THR A 181 0.30 1.95 17.99
N TRP A 182 0.96 1.66 19.10
CA TRP A 182 2.38 1.32 19.11
C TRP A 182 2.51 0.01 19.89
N PRO A 183 3.28 -0.96 19.42
CA PRO A 183 3.62 -2.12 20.24
C PRO A 183 4.31 -1.61 21.49
N GLU A 184 3.97 -2.18 22.63
CA GLU A 184 4.75 -1.93 23.82
C GLU A 184 6.19 -2.37 23.55
N PRO A 185 7.20 -1.61 23.99
CA PRO A 185 8.57 -2.09 23.91
C PRO A 185 8.60 -3.42 24.65
N GLU A 186 8.83 -4.51 23.93
CA GLU A 186 9.05 -5.80 24.56
C GLU A 186 10.12 -5.55 25.63
N LYS A 187 9.75 -5.82 26.87
CA LYS A 187 10.74 -5.91 27.96
C LYS A 187 11.60 -7.09 27.56
N PHE A 188 12.69 -6.81 26.85
CA PHE A 188 13.75 -7.76 26.65
C PHE A 188 14.25 -8.15 28.04
N SER A 189 13.59 -9.13 28.63
CA SER A 189 14.11 -9.81 29.81
C SER A 189 15.44 -10.40 29.36
N SER A 190 16.50 -9.73 29.78
CA SER A 190 17.85 -10.24 29.66
C SER A 190 17.89 -11.58 30.41
N VAL A 191 17.63 -12.65 29.67
CA VAL A 191 17.95 -14.00 30.14
C VAL A 191 19.46 -14.09 30.10
N SER A 192 20.09 -13.52 31.10
CA SER A 192 21.45 -13.88 31.51
C SER A 192 21.40 -15.32 32.05
N GLY A 193 21.26 -16.28 31.16
CA GLY A 193 21.44 -17.70 31.45
C GLY A 193 22.91 -18.01 31.52
N SER A 194 23.53 -17.68 32.63
CA SER A 194 24.81 -18.28 33.04
C SER A 194 24.57 -19.75 33.29
N ALA A 195 24.84 -20.59 32.30
CA ALA A 195 24.93 -22.03 32.52
C ALA A 195 26.15 -22.33 33.41
N PRO A 196 26.01 -23.01 34.54
CA PRO A 196 27.17 -23.47 35.29
C PRO A 196 27.88 -24.60 34.53
N VAL A 197 29.13 -24.35 34.20
CA VAL A 197 30.03 -25.40 33.72
C VAL A 197 30.19 -26.42 34.85
N SER A 198 29.53 -27.55 34.75
CA SER A 198 29.77 -28.70 35.62
C SER A 198 30.99 -29.43 35.12
N ASN A 199 32.12 -29.21 35.80
CA ASN A 199 33.30 -30.05 35.75
C ASN A 199 33.01 -31.30 36.57
N GLN A 200 32.86 -32.47 35.94
CA GLN A 200 32.98 -33.74 36.62
C GLN A 200 34.14 -34.53 36.02
N ARG A 201 35.02 -34.91 36.94
CA ARG A 201 36.16 -35.81 36.75
C ARG A 201 35.69 -37.24 36.53
#